data_dca80dd7a603b9bc72e438e362cee847
#
_entry.id   dca80dd7a603b9bc72e438e362cee847
#
_cell.length_a   1.000
_cell.length_b   1.000
_cell.length_c   1.000
_cell.angle_alpha   90.00
_cell.angle_beta   90.00
_cell.angle_gamma   90.00
#
_symmetry.space_group_name_H-M   'P 1'
#
loop_
_entity.id
_entity.type
_entity.pdbx_description
1 polymer ?
#
loop_
_entity_poly.entity_id
_entity_poly.type
_entity_poly.pdbx_seq_one_letter_code
_entity_poly.pdbx_strand_id
1 'polypeptide(L)'
;LYLRLRDMVKLGQLFSQDGYASEDNQIVSSEWIEQATSPLISTGFPGLDSYGYLWWIPQEGYLAYGYGGQFIAVMPERNLIIGTHSDTYSDEFYQSELLNIIYNEIAPLFSSE
;
A
#
# COMPACT_ATOMS: atom_id res chain seq x y z
N LEU A 1 5.27 7.34 14.96
CA LEU A 1 5.78 7.94 13.74
C LEU A 1 4.75 8.89 13.15
N TYR A 2 5.12 10.14 12.96
CA TYR A 2 4.24 11.16 12.41
C TYR A 2 4.73 11.59 11.04
N LEU A 3 3.94 11.33 10.00
CA LEU A 3 4.23 11.72 8.63
C LEU A 3 3.06 12.49 8.04
N ARG A 4 3.36 13.44 7.19
CA ARG A 4 2.34 14.09 6.39
C ARG A 4 1.84 13.10 5.36
N LEU A 5 0.58 13.24 4.97
CA LEU A 5 -0.01 12.36 3.96
C LEU A 5 0.81 12.33 2.67
N ARG A 6 1.28 13.49 2.23
CA ARG A 6 2.10 13.59 1.02
C ARG A 6 3.41 12.81 1.14
N ASP A 7 4.00 12.80 2.33
CA ASP A 7 5.26 12.07 2.57
C ASP A 7 5.03 10.56 2.61
N MET A 8 3.87 10.13 3.10
CA MET A 8 3.49 8.72 3.06
C MET A 8 3.37 8.23 1.62
N VAL A 9 2.75 9.03 0.76
CA VAL A 9 2.62 8.68 -0.66
C VAL A 9 3.99 8.56 -1.33
N LYS A 10 4.95 9.40 -0.93
CA LYS A 10 6.31 9.30 -1.47
C LYS A 10 6.98 7.97 -1.15
N LEU A 11 6.70 7.39 0.02
CA LEU A 11 7.23 6.08 0.36
C LEU A 11 6.66 5.01 -0.57
N GLY A 12 5.36 5.07 -0.83
CA GLY A 12 4.73 4.18 -1.79
C GLY A 12 5.29 4.36 -3.19
N GLN A 13 5.54 5.60 -3.58
CA GLN A 13 6.13 5.92 -4.87
C GLN A 13 7.54 5.35 -5.00
N LEU A 14 8.34 5.44 -3.94
CA LEU A 14 9.69 4.87 -3.94
C LEU A 14 9.65 3.37 -4.24
N PHE A 15 8.76 2.64 -3.57
CA PHE A 15 8.61 1.20 -3.80
C PHE A 15 8.07 0.92 -5.21
N SER A 16 7.14 1.73 -5.70
CA SER A 16 6.61 1.60 -7.05
C SER A 16 7.65 1.83 -8.14
N GLN A 17 8.71 2.57 -7.81
CA GLN A 17 9.80 2.91 -8.73
C GLN A 17 11.04 2.03 -8.50
N ASP A 18 10.87 0.82 -8.00
CA ASP A 18 11.96 -0.11 -7.75
C ASP A 18 13.03 0.43 -6.81
N GLY A 19 12.64 1.30 -5.89
CA GLY A 19 13.55 1.87 -4.90
C GLY A 19 14.35 3.07 -5.37
N TYR A 20 14.05 3.58 -6.57
CA TYR A 20 14.75 4.77 -7.10
C TYR A 20 14.05 6.06 -6.66
N ALA A 21 14.80 6.92 -5.96
CA ALA A 21 14.32 8.25 -5.63
C ALA A 21 14.44 9.19 -6.84
N SER A 22 15.41 8.92 -7.69
CA SER A 22 15.63 9.60 -8.96
C SER A 22 16.33 8.64 -9.91
N GLU A 23 16.48 9.04 -11.15
CA GLU A 23 17.03 8.19 -12.21
C GLU A 23 18.37 7.52 -11.82
N ASP A 24 19.22 8.22 -11.09
CA ASP A 24 20.53 7.73 -10.72
C ASP A 24 20.69 7.39 -9.23
N ASN A 25 19.62 7.42 -8.46
CA ASN A 25 19.71 7.25 -7.01
C ASN A 25 18.75 6.18 -6.51
N GLN A 26 19.25 4.95 -6.44
CA GLN A 26 18.48 3.85 -5.87
C GLN A 26 18.75 3.75 -4.37
N ILE A 27 17.72 3.97 -3.58
CA ILE A 27 17.81 3.95 -2.12
C ILE A 27 17.55 2.56 -1.56
N VAL A 28 16.64 1.82 -2.18
CA VAL A 28 16.25 0.46 -1.78
C VAL A 28 16.47 -0.47 -2.97
N SER A 29 17.05 -1.64 -2.75
CA SER A 29 17.30 -2.58 -3.85
C SER A 29 16.00 -3.16 -4.40
N SER A 30 15.98 -3.44 -5.70
CA SER A 30 14.83 -4.07 -6.35
C SER A 30 14.57 -5.45 -5.75
N GLU A 31 15.62 -6.18 -5.39
CA GLU A 31 15.50 -7.50 -4.77
C GLU A 31 14.80 -7.43 -3.43
N TRP A 32 15.13 -6.44 -2.61
CA TRP A 32 14.45 -6.25 -1.32
C TRP A 32 12.98 -5.91 -1.49
N ILE A 33 12.66 -5.01 -2.44
CA ILE A 33 11.27 -4.65 -2.71
C ILE A 33 10.48 -5.87 -3.16
N GLU A 34 11.04 -6.67 -4.06
CA GLU A 34 10.38 -7.90 -4.52
C GLU A 34 10.08 -8.83 -3.35
N GLN A 35 11.04 -9.04 -2.47
CA GLN A 35 10.84 -9.90 -1.30
C GLN A 35 9.84 -9.30 -0.32
N ALA A 36 9.98 -8.01 -0.01
CA ALA A 36 9.15 -7.35 0.99
C ALA A 36 7.67 -7.29 0.59
N THR A 37 7.41 -7.23 -0.71
CA THR A 37 6.05 -7.11 -1.23
C THR A 37 5.52 -8.43 -1.81
N SER A 38 6.12 -9.54 -1.43
CA SER A 38 5.68 -10.87 -1.84
C SER A 38 4.84 -11.52 -0.74
N PRO A 39 3.95 -12.47 -1.10
CA PRO A 39 3.12 -13.16 -0.11
C PRO A 39 3.94 -14.22 0.63
N LEU A 40 4.62 -13.80 1.69
CA LEU A 40 5.53 -14.67 2.46
C LEU A 40 4.82 -15.52 3.50
N ILE A 41 3.72 -15.00 4.08
CA ILE A 41 2.97 -15.72 5.10
C ILE A 41 1.47 -15.47 4.90
N SER A 42 0.68 -16.51 5.16
CA SER A 42 -0.77 -16.41 5.10
C SER A 42 -1.30 -15.80 6.41
N THR A 43 -2.22 -14.84 6.30
CA THR A 43 -2.74 -14.13 7.47
C THR A 43 -4.09 -14.64 7.94
N GLY A 44 -4.90 -15.16 7.04
CA GLY A 44 -6.27 -15.54 7.34
C GLY A 44 -7.26 -14.37 7.39
N PHE A 45 -6.82 -13.15 7.14
CA PHE A 45 -7.72 -11.99 7.11
C PHE A 45 -8.35 -11.83 5.74
N PRO A 46 -9.70 -11.74 5.64
CA PRO A 46 -10.37 -11.56 4.36
C PRO A 46 -9.88 -10.28 3.64
N GLY A 47 -9.52 -10.43 2.37
CA GLY A 47 -9.06 -9.30 1.57
C GLY A 47 -7.61 -8.90 1.78
N LEU A 48 -6.98 -9.42 2.83
CA LEU A 48 -5.57 -9.18 3.14
C LEU A 48 -4.90 -10.52 3.39
N ASP A 49 -4.92 -11.38 2.40
CA ASP A 49 -4.64 -12.81 2.55
C ASP A 49 -3.21 -13.15 2.93
N SER A 50 -2.26 -12.30 2.61
CA SER A 50 -0.85 -12.56 2.85
C SER A 50 -0.13 -11.32 3.35
N TYR A 51 1.07 -11.55 3.90
CA TYR A 51 1.91 -10.50 4.45
C TYR A 51 3.36 -10.75 4.04
N GLY A 52 4.01 -9.69 3.60
CA GLY A 52 5.43 -9.72 3.28
C GLY A 52 6.23 -9.17 4.45
N TYR A 53 7.25 -8.35 4.16
CA TYR A 53 7.99 -7.65 5.21
C TYR A 53 7.39 -6.27 5.39
N LEU A 54 6.48 -6.14 6.37
CA LEU A 54 5.76 -4.92 6.72
C LEU A 54 4.74 -4.45 5.67
N TRP A 55 4.54 -5.23 4.61
CA TRP A 55 3.53 -4.96 3.59
C TRP A 55 2.50 -6.06 3.56
N TRP A 56 1.23 -5.68 3.58
CA TRP A 56 0.11 -6.60 3.37
C TRP A 56 -0.09 -6.81 1.88
N ILE A 57 -0.52 -8.00 1.51
CA ILE A 57 -0.76 -8.35 0.11
C ILE A 57 -2.27 -8.50 -0.08
N PRO A 58 -2.94 -7.45 -0.55
CA PRO A 58 -4.39 -7.48 -0.83
C PRO A 58 -4.66 -8.11 -2.18
N GLN A 59 -5.88 -7.90 -2.68
CA GLN A 59 -6.27 -8.44 -3.99
C GLN A 59 -5.45 -7.86 -5.14
N GLU A 60 -4.85 -6.70 -4.95
CA GLU A 60 -4.05 -6.05 -5.99
C GLU A 60 -2.94 -5.24 -5.33
N GLY A 61 -1.70 -5.39 -5.86
CA GLY A 61 -0.58 -4.63 -5.36
C GLY A 61 -0.17 -4.98 -3.93
N TYR A 62 0.21 -3.97 -3.18
CA TYR A 62 0.59 -4.14 -1.78
C TYR A 62 0.14 -2.93 -0.96
N LEU A 63 0.04 -3.13 0.35
CA LEU A 63 -0.60 -2.18 1.25
C LEU A 63 0.17 -2.04 2.57
N ALA A 64 0.53 -0.82 2.92
CA ALA A 64 0.95 -0.50 4.26
C ALA A 64 -0.30 -0.13 5.05
N TYR A 65 -0.50 -0.80 6.19
CA TYR A 65 -1.74 -0.71 6.95
C TYR A 65 -1.41 -0.24 8.36
N GLY A 66 -1.85 0.97 8.69
CA GLY A 66 -1.73 1.52 10.03
C GLY A 66 -3.07 1.58 10.74
N TYR A 67 -3.04 1.44 12.05
CA TYR A 67 -4.25 1.49 12.86
C TYR A 67 -4.96 2.83 12.69
N GLY A 68 -6.27 2.79 12.59
CA GLY A 68 -7.08 4.02 12.49
C GLY A 68 -7.29 4.53 11.08
N GLY A 69 -6.92 3.76 10.07
CA GLY A 69 -7.15 4.14 8.67
C GLY A 69 -6.00 4.89 8.02
N GLN A 70 -4.79 4.62 8.46
CA GLN A 70 -3.57 5.16 7.85
C GLN A 70 -3.08 4.14 6.83
N PHE A 71 -3.35 4.35 5.56
CA PHE A 71 -2.99 3.39 4.51
C PHE A 71 -2.09 4.00 3.45
N ILE A 72 -1.21 3.16 2.89
CA ILE A 72 -0.50 3.44 1.64
C ILE A 72 -0.78 2.24 0.73
N ALA A 73 -1.66 2.43 -0.23
CA ALA A 73 -1.99 1.39 -1.20
C ALA A 73 -1.20 1.63 -2.48
N VAL A 74 -0.41 0.65 -2.90
CA VAL A 74 0.41 0.74 -4.10
C VAL A 74 -0.10 -0.27 -5.10
N MET A 75 -0.49 0.20 -6.27
CA MET A 75 -1.00 -0.63 -7.37
C MET A 75 -0.16 -0.38 -8.61
N PRO A 76 0.97 -1.07 -8.75
CA PRO A 76 1.92 -0.81 -9.85
C PRO A 76 1.30 -0.97 -11.24
N GLU A 77 0.43 -1.96 -11.41
CA GLU A 77 -0.20 -2.21 -12.71
C GLU A 77 -1.12 -1.09 -13.17
N ARG A 78 -1.60 -0.28 -12.24
CA ARG A 78 -2.43 0.89 -12.54
C ARG A 78 -1.63 2.19 -12.49
N ASN A 79 -0.35 2.10 -12.13
CA ASN A 79 0.49 3.27 -11.89
C ASN A 79 -0.18 4.20 -10.87
N LEU A 80 -0.71 3.62 -9.80
CA LEU A 80 -1.55 4.30 -8.82
C LEU A 80 -1.05 4.08 -7.41
N ILE A 81 -0.99 5.17 -6.64
CA ILE A 81 -0.67 5.13 -5.22
C ILE A 81 -1.72 5.94 -4.50
N ILE A 82 -2.32 5.35 -3.47
CA ILE A 82 -3.35 6.03 -2.67
C ILE A 82 -2.88 6.06 -1.23
N GLY A 83 -2.76 7.26 -0.68
CA GLY A 83 -2.48 7.43 0.74
C GLY A 83 -3.71 7.94 1.45
N THR A 84 -3.98 7.46 2.67
CA THR A 84 -5.08 7.95 3.49
C THR A 84 -4.62 8.26 4.90
N HIS A 85 -5.20 9.30 5.45
CA HIS A 85 -5.16 9.64 6.87
C HIS A 85 -6.58 9.70 7.36
N SER A 86 -6.88 9.08 8.49
CA SER A 86 -8.19 9.21 9.09
C SER A 86 -8.08 9.01 10.60
N ASP A 87 -9.16 9.28 11.30
CA ASP A 87 -9.24 9.12 12.74
C ASP A 87 -10.41 8.19 13.06
N THR A 88 -10.17 6.90 12.81
CA THR A 88 -11.19 5.87 13.02
C THR A 88 -10.79 4.89 14.10
N TYR A 89 -10.08 5.37 15.10
CA TYR A 89 -9.48 4.53 16.14
C TYR A 89 -10.46 3.67 16.92
N SER A 90 -11.70 4.08 17.01
CA SER A 90 -12.70 3.36 17.79
C SER A 90 -13.59 2.47 16.94
N ASP A 91 -13.40 2.42 15.62
CA ASP A 91 -14.33 1.71 14.74
C ASP A 91 -13.61 1.02 13.58
N GLU A 92 -13.42 -0.30 13.72
CA GLU A 92 -12.79 -1.13 12.67
C GLU A 92 -13.63 -1.20 11.40
N PHE A 93 -14.92 -0.95 11.51
CA PHE A 93 -15.83 -0.94 10.36
C PHE A 93 -15.41 0.10 9.33
N TYR A 94 -14.98 1.28 9.80
CA TYR A 94 -14.53 2.33 8.89
C TYR A 94 -13.24 1.97 8.17
N GLN A 95 -12.38 1.16 8.77
CA GLN A 95 -11.18 0.69 8.10
C GLN A 95 -11.55 -0.23 6.94
N SER A 96 -12.51 -1.13 7.15
CA SER A 96 -13.02 -2.00 6.09
C SER A 96 -13.68 -1.19 4.97
N GLU A 97 -14.43 -0.16 5.31
CA GLU A 97 -15.03 0.73 4.31
C GLU A 97 -13.98 1.47 3.50
N LEU A 98 -12.93 1.96 4.15
CA LEU A 98 -11.84 2.64 3.45
C LEU A 98 -11.17 1.70 2.45
N LEU A 99 -10.91 0.47 2.85
CA LEU A 99 -10.33 -0.52 1.94
C LEU A 99 -11.26 -0.80 0.75
N ASN A 100 -12.56 -0.89 1.01
CA ASN A 100 -13.54 -1.08 -0.05
C ASN A 100 -13.53 0.10 -1.02
N ILE A 101 -13.47 1.32 -0.50
CA ILE A 101 -13.42 2.52 -1.34
C ILE A 101 -12.17 2.51 -2.21
N ILE A 102 -11.01 2.21 -1.61
CA ILE A 102 -9.73 2.18 -2.34
C ILE A 102 -9.77 1.19 -3.49
N TYR A 103 -10.15 -0.06 -3.22
CA TYR A 103 -10.01 -1.14 -4.21
C TYR A 103 -11.19 -1.29 -5.14
N ASN A 104 -12.39 -0.95 -4.69
CA ASN A 104 -13.60 -1.19 -5.47
C ASN A 104 -14.23 0.07 -6.06
N GLU A 105 -13.88 1.24 -5.56
CA GLU A 105 -14.45 2.50 -6.06
C GLU A 105 -13.42 3.41 -6.72
N ILE A 106 -12.23 3.56 -6.13
CA ILE A 106 -11.21 4.45 -6.70
C ILE A 106 -10.35 3.74 -7.74
N ALA A 107 -9.79 2.58 -7.39
CA ALA A 107 -8.88 1.86 -8.29
C ALA A 107 -9.47 1.61 -9.69
N PRO A 108 -10.76 1.22 -9.82
CA PRO A 108 -11.33 0.97 -11.15
C PRO A 108 -11.40 2.18 -12.05
N LEU A 109 -11.23 3.40 -11.52
CA LEU A 109 -11.21 4.62 -12.32
C LEU A 109 -9.89 4.77 -13.08
N PHE A 110 -8.88 3.98 -12.74
CA PHE A 110 -7.55 4.02 -13.36
C PHE A 110 -7.31 2.70 -14.08
N SER A 111 -6.93 2.78 -15.35
CA SER A 111 -6.75 1.58 -16.16
C SER A 111 -5.55 0.77 -15.72
N SER A 112 -5.71 -0.54 -15.76
CA SER A 112 -4.63 -1.50 -15.57
C SER A 112 -3.92 -1.66 -16.92
N GLU A 113 -2.59 -1.62 -16.92
CA GLU A 113 -1.81 -1.83 -18.15
C GLU A 113 -1.06 -3.14 -18.13
#